data_19936ee986d736239f06d6bb0ff8e1c8
#
_entry.id   19936ee986d736239f06d6bb0ff8e1c8
#
_cell.length_a   1.000
_cell.length_b   1.000
_cell.length_c   1.000
_cell.angle_alpha   90.00
_cell.angle_beta   90.00
_cell.angle_gamma   90.00
#
_symmetry.space_group_name_H-M   'P 1'
#
loop_
_entity.id
_entity.type
_entity.pdbx_description
1 polymer ?
#
loop_
_entity_poly.entity_id
_entity_poly.type
_entity_poly.pdbx_seq_one_letter_code
_entity_poly.pdbx_strand_id
1 'polypeptide(L)'
;TKFSPWLAQGCLSARYIYLQVLQYSNENPDCKGAKTLLTNILLRDFFYVMFFKHNIKYFRQGGVFNKKLICIKDFEALQTWISAQTEDDYINANMLEFANTGWMNSIGRQHVSQYLSKNMLVDWRIGAAYFESQLIDYDVCLNYANWAEKAGVGCNNAIEPTSLNMPAIKEQFYNYSDFRAILK
;
A
#
# COMPACT_ATOMS: atom_id res chain seq x y z
N THR A 1 0.72 4.86 12.81
CA THR A 1 0.36 3.81 13.78
C THR A 1 0.74 2.44 13.23
N LYS A 2 1.08 1.48 14.08
CA LYS A 2 1.36 0.09 13.70
C LYS A 2 0.22 -0.84 14.14
N PHE A 3 -1.04 -0.45 13.87
CA PHE A 3 -2.22 -1.25 14.25
C PHE A 3 -2.57 -2.34 13.24
N SER A 4 -2.01 -2.30 12.03
CA SER A 4 -2.40 -3.19 10.94
C SER A 4 -2.23 -4.68 11.26
N PRO A 5 -1.15 -5.17 11.92
CA PRO A 5 -1.06 -6.58 12.29
C PRO A 5 -2.15 -7.01 13.27
N TRP A 6 -2.45 -6.18 14.25
CA TRP A 6 -3.47 -6.46 15.26
C TRP A 6 -4.89 -6.45 14.70
N LEU A 7 -5.14 -5.55 13.71
CA LEU A 7 -6.40 -5.53 12.96
C LEU A 7 -6.56 -6.74 12.05
N ALA A 8 -5.48 -7.15 11.36
CA ALA A 8 -5.49 -8.30 10.48
C ALA A 8 -5.74 -9.61 11.24
N GLN A 9 -5.13 -9.75 12.43
CA GLN A 9 -5.29 -10.91 13.29
C GLN A 9 -6.57 -10.88 14.15
N GLY A 10 -7.37 -9.80 14.06
CA GLY A 10 -8.59 -9.67 14.86
C GLY A 10 -8.38 -9.37 16.35
N CYS A 11 -7.15 -9.09 16.78
CA CYS A 11 -6.83 -8.72 18.16
C CYS A 11 -7.36 -7.35 18.55
N LEU A 12 -7.56 -6.46 17.56
CA LEU A 12 -8.16 -5.14 17.72
C LEU A 12 -9.36 -4.97 16.82
N SER A 13 -10.44 -4.40 17.37
CA SER A 13 -11.61 -4.04 16.59
C SER A 13 -11.43 -2.67 15.94
N ALA A 14 -11.71 -2.56 14.64
CA ALA A 14 -11.70 -1.28 13.93
C ALA A 14 -12.70 -0.27 14.54
N ARG A 15 -13.87 -0.74 15.00
CA ARG A 15 -14.87 0.11 15.70
C ARG A 15 -14.31 0.66 17.00
N TYR A 16 -13.62 -0.16 17.77
CA TYR A 16 -13.01 0.27 19.03
C TYR A 16 -11.95 1.34 18.78
N ILE A 17 -11.04 1.10 17.81
CA ILE A 17 -10.02 2.10 17.45
C ILE A 17 -10.69 3.40 16.98
N TYR A 18 -11.71 3.30 16.12
CA TYR A 18 -12.42 4.47 15.62
C TYR A 18 -13.00 5.32 16.76
N LEU A 19 -13.68 4.71 17.72
CA LEU A 19 -14.28 5.41 18.86
C LEU A 19 -13.22 6.08 19.75
N GLN A 20 -12.12 5.37 20.05
CA GLN A 20 -11.03 5.92 20.87
C GLN A 20 -10.33 7.10 20.17
N VAL A 21 -10.08 6.97 18.86
CA VAL A 21 -9.44 8.03 18.09
C VAL A 21 -10.38 9.22 17.88
N LEU A 22 -11.70 8.97 17.74
CA LEU A 22 -12.69 10.03 17.64
C LEU A 22 -12.74 10.84 18.93
N GLN A 23 -12.78 10.19 20.08
CA GLN A 23 -12.72 10.85 21.40
C GLN A 23 -11.44 11.69 21.51
N TYR A 24 -10.28 11.10 21.22
CA TYR A 24 -9.01 11.80 21.24
C TYR A 24 -8.97 13.00 20.27
N SER A 25 -9.54 12.86 19.09
CA SER A 25 -9.61 13.94 18.09
C SER A 25 -10.48 15.11 18.54
N ASN A 26 -11.55 14.85 19.31
CA ASN A 26 -12.40 15.89 19.89
C ASN A 26 -11.67 16.68 21.00
N GLU A 27 -10.85 16.00 21.78
CA GLU A 27 -10.02 16.61 22.82
C GLU A 27 -8.81 17.34 22.24
N ASN A 28 -8.35 16.95 21.02
CA ASN A 28 -7.18 17.48 20.34
C ASN A 28 -7.50 17.84 18.87
N PRO A 29 -8.26 18.92 18.60
CA PRO A 29 -8.78 19.25 17.25
C PRO A 29 -7.71 19.47 16.19
N ASP A 30 -6.51 19.90 16.59
CA ASP A 30 -5.39 20.18 15.69
C ASP A 30 -4.56 18.96 15.32
N CYS A 31 -4.86 17.80 15.91
CA CYS A 31 -4.13 16.58 15.63
C CYS A 31 -4.46 16.01 14.25
N LYS A 32 -3.67 16.37 13.24
CA LYS A 32 -3.81 15.87 11.86
C LYS A 32 -3.70 14.34 11.77
N GLY A 33 -2.85 13.73 12.60
CA GLY A 33 -2.64 12.28 12.62
C GLY A 33 -3.90 11.51 13.04
N ALA A 34 -4.68 12.03 14.00
CA ALA A 34 -5.94 11.43 14.44
C ALA A 34 -6.96 11.45 13.29
N LYS A 35 -7.13 12.60 12.61
CA LYS A 35 -8.03 12.74 11.46
C LYS A 35 -7.66 11.78 10.32
N THR A 36 -6.36 11.67 10.01
CA THR A 36 -5.86 10.73 9.00
C THR A 36 -6.16 9.28 9.38
N LEU A 37 -6.00 8.91 10.64
CA LEU A 37 -6.28 7.55 11.10
C LEU A 37 -7.77 7.22 11.00
N LEU A 38 -8.66 8.13 11.38
CA LEU A 38 -10.12 7.96 11.20
C LEU A 38 -10.48 7.71 9.74
N THR A 39 -9.92 8.53 8.83
CA THR A 39 -10.11 8.36 7.38
C THR A 39 -9.61 6.99 6.90
N ASN A 40 -8.45 6.54 7.36
CA ASN A 40 -7.88 5.24 6.95
C ASN A 40 -8.74 4.06 7.44
N ILE A 41 -9.34 4.15 8.64
CA ILE A 41 -10.24 3.11 9.14
C ILE A 41 -11.52 3.04 8.29
N LEU A 42 -12.08 4.19 7.91
CA LEU A 42 -13.25 4.23 7.02
C LEU A 42 -12.90 3.73 5.61
N LEU A 43 -11.72 4.06 5.09
CA LEU A 43 -11.24 3.56 3.81
C LEU A 43 -11.07 2.04 3.81
N ARG A 44 -10.59 1.48 4.93
CA ARG A 44 -10.55 0.03 5.14
C ARG A 44 -11.93 -0.61 4.95
N ASP A 45 -12.94 -0.09 5.63
CA ASP A 45 -14.30 -0.62 5.56
C ASP A 45 -14.90 -0.42 4.14
N PHE A 46 -14.61 0.70 3.49
CA PHE A 46 -14.96 0.92 2.08
C PHE A 46 -14.39 -0.18 1.18
N PHE A 47 -13.12 -0.56 1.32
CA PHE A 47 -12.54 -1.63 0.52
C PHE A 47 -13.22 -2.98 0.75
N TYR A 48 -13.60 -3.31 1.98
CA TYR A 48 -14.38 -4.53 2.25
C TYR A 48 -15.74 -4.51 1.53
N VAL A 49 -16.48 -3.41 1.65
CA VAL A 49 -17.78 -3.27 0.97
C VAL A 49 -17.63 -3.40 -0.54
N MET A 50 -16.63 -2.75 -1.12
CA MET A 50 -16.36 -2.82 -2.55
C MET A 50 -15.91 -4.22 -2.98
N PHE A 51 -15.11 -4.91 -2.16
CA PHE A 51 -14.70 -6.28 -2.42
C PHE A 51 -15.90 -7.23 -2.42
N PHE A 52 -16.79 -7.14 -1.44
CA PHE A 52 -18.02 -7.92 -1.40
C PHE A 52 -18.93 -7.64 -2.61
N LYS A 53 -19.02 -6.37 -3.03
CA LYS A 53 -19.83 -5.97 -4.19
C LYS A 53 -19.29 -6.53 -5.51
N HIS A 54 -17.99 -6.52 -5.70
CA HIS A 54 -17.35 -6.84 -6.99
C HIS A 54 -16.72 -8.23 -7.04
N ASN A 55 -16.45 -8.82 -5.88
CA ASN A 55 -16.00 -10.19 -5.71
C ASN A 55 -14.79 -10.52 -6.61
N ILE A 56 -14.84 -11.62 -7.35
CA ILE A 56 -13.75 -12.13 -8.22
C ILE A 56 -13.19 -11.10 -9.23
N LYS A 57 -13.94 -10.05 -9.51
CA LYS A 57 -13.49 -9.00 -10.43
C LYS A 57 -12.24 -8.27 -9.94
N TYR A 58 -12.03 -8.24 -8.61
CA TYR A 58 -10.82 -7.65 -8.02
C TYR A 58 -9.52 -8.35 -8.41
N PHE A 59 -9.58 -9.64 -8.76
CA PHE A 59 -8.40 -10.43 -9.14
C PHE A 59 -8.09 -10.39 -10.65
N ARG A 60 -8.90 -9.68 -11.43
CA ARG A 60 -8.65 -9.53 -12.87
C ARG A 60 -7.55 -8.51 -13.12
N GLN A 61 -6.73 -8.73 -14.13
CA GLN A 61 -5.66 -7.80 -14.52
C GLN A 61 -6.19 -6.38 -14.75
N GLY A 62 -7.30 -6.24 -15.45
CA GLY A 62 -7.97 -4.96 -15.70
C GLY A 62 -8.87 -4.48 -14.56
N GLY A 63 -8.83 -5.15 -13.40
CA GLY A 63 -9.63 -4.81 -12.22
C GLY A 63 -11.12 -4.94 -12.43
N VAL A 64 -11.87 -4.22 -11.58
CA VAL A 64 -13.34 -4.27 -11.54
C VAL A 64 -13.98 -3.82 -12.86
N PHE A 65 -13.42 -2.82 -13.50
CA PHE A 65 -13.95 -2.22 -14.75
C PHE A 65 -13.33 -2.79 -16.00
N ASN A 66 -12.53 -3.84 -15.90
CA ASN A 66 -11.86 -4.51 -17.02
C ASN A 66 -11.06 -3.55 -17.91
N LYS A 67 -10.34 -2.62 -17.31
CA LYS A 67 -9.50 -1.66 -18.04
C LYS A 67 -8.34 -2.39 -18.72
N LYS A 68 -7.94 -1.93 -19.91
CA LYS A 68 -6.75 -2.43 -20.59
C LYS A 68 -5.50 -1.87 -19.89
N LEU A 69 -4.62 -2.76 -19.44
CA LEU A 69 -3.29 -2.42 -18.95
C LEU A 69 -2.24 -2.94 -19.93
N ILE A 70 -1.19 -2.16 -20.12
CA ILE A 70 0.02 -2.62 -20.78
C ILE A 70 0.90 -3.25 -19.73
N CYS A 71 1.11 -4.56 -19.83
CA CYS A 71 2.01 -5.28 -18.94
C CYS A 71 3.00 -6.09 -19.78
N ILE A 72 4.25 -6.06 -19.38
CA ILE A 72 5.30 -6.90 -19.91
C ILE A 72 5.52 -8.11 -19.00
N LYS A 73 5.86 -9.24 -19.60
CA LYS A 73 6.27 -10.44 -18.85
C LYS A 73 7.79 -10.42 -18.75
N ASP A 74 8.29 -9.64 -17.81
CA ASP A 74 9.71 -9.50 -17.55
C ASP A 74 10.03 -10.07 -16.18
N PHE A 75 10.62 -11.25 -16.16
CA PHE A 75 11.01 -11.92 -14.94
C PHE A 75 12.23 -11.26 -14.29
N GLU A 76 13.16 -10.72 -15.07
CA GLU A 76 14.35 -10.04 -14.57
C GLU A 76 13.97 -8.74 -13.87
N ALA A 77 13.05 -7.96 -14.46
CA ALA A 77 12.50 -6.76 -13.83
C ALA A 77 11.82 -7.09 -12.49
N LEU A 78 11.05 -8.17 -12.43
CA LEU A 78 10.43 -8.61 -11.18
C LEU A 78 11.47 -8.99 -10.13
N GLN A 79 12.52 -9.73 -10.50
CA GLN A 79 13.59 -10.12 -9.58
C GLN A 79 14.36 -8.91 -9.08
N THR A 80 14.65 -7.93 -9.94
CA THR A 80 15.29 -6.67 -9.61
C THR A 80 14.47 -5.91 -8.55
N TRP A 81 13.15 -5.88 -8.68
CA TRP A 81 12.26 -5.24 -7.71
C TRP A 81 12.21 -6.02 -6.37
N ILE A 82 12.09 -7.34 -6.41
CA ILE A 82 12.06 -8.20 -5.21
C ILE A 82 13.38 -8.12 -4.43
N SER A 83 14.50 -8.14 -5.14
CA SER A 83 15.85 -8.10 -4.54
C SER A 83 16.31 -6.70 -4.14
N ALA A 84 15.44 -5.69 -4.28
CA ALA A 84 15.75 -4.30 -3.97
C ALA A 84 16.98 -3.75 -4.71
N GLN A 85 17.09 -4.05 -6.02
CA GLN A 85 18.18 -3.64 -6.89
C GLN A 85 17.71 -2.73 -8.02
N THR A 86 16.63 -1.98 -7.79
CA THR A 86 16.12 -0.99 -8.75
C THR A 86 17.00 0.27 -8.78
N GLU A 87 16.76 1.13 -9.75
CA GLU A 87 17.45 2.42 -9.85
C GLU A 87 17.00 3.44 -8.76
N ASP A 88 15.92 3.16 -8.04
CA ASP A 88 15.37 4.06 -7.01
C ASP A 88 15.71 3.55 -5.60
N ASP A 89 16.61 4.25 -4.92
CA ASP A 89 17.03 3.93 -3.55
C ASP A 89 15.87 3.90 -2.55
N TYR A 90 14.83 4.71 -2.75
CA TYR A 90 13.67 4.72 -1.87
C TYR A 90 12.84 3.43 -2.01
N ILE A 91 12.67 2.95 -3.24
CA ILE A 91 12.02 1.66 -3.50
C ILE A 91 12.86 0.54 -2.88
N ASN A 92 14.17 0.55 -3.12
CA ASN A 92 15.09 -0.47 -2.60
C ASN A 92 15.07 -0.53 -1.07
N ALA A 93 15.13 0.61 -0.38
CA ALA A 93 15.07 0.66 1.07
C ALA A 93 13.75 0.09 1.65
N ASN A 94 12.60 0.45 1.04
CA ASN A 94 11.32 -0.10 1.46
C ASN A 94 11.20 -1.61 1.21
N MET A 95 11.74 -2.10 0.09
CA MET A 95 11.74 -3.53 -0.22
C MET A 95 12.66 -4.34 0.70
N LEU A 96 13.82 -3.79 1.09
CA LEU A 96 14.71 -4.40 2.07
C LEU A 96 14.08 -4.45 3.47
N GLU A 97 13.48 -3.35 3.95
CA GLU A 97 12.75 -3.34 5.20
C GLU A 97 11.64 -4.39 5.19
N PHE A 98 10.90 -4.46 4.09
CA PHE A 98 9.82 -5.40 3.89
C PHE A 98 10.29 -6.87 3.94
N ALA A 99 11.34 -7.20 3.21
CA ALA A 99 11.92 -8.55 3.19
C ALA A 99 12.39 -8.99 4.58
N ASN A 100 12.92 -8.07 5.39
CA ASN A 100 13.43 -8.37 6.72
C ASN A 100 12.36 -8.41 7.82
N THR A 101 11.27 -7.64 7.68
CA THR A 101 10.30 -7.43 8.75
C THR A 101 8.90 -7.98 8.46
N GLY A 102 8.58 -8.25 7.20
CA GLY A 102 7.22 -8.56 6.76
C GLY A 102 6.25 -7.37 6.89
N TRP A 103 6.77 -6.16 7.13
CA TRP A 103 5.96 -4.97 7.32
C TRP A 103 6.49 -3.80 6.48
N MET A 104 5.58 -2.99 5.96
CA MET A 104 5.89 -1.76 5.24
C MET A 104 4.85 -0.70 5.57
N ASN A 105 5.27 0.55 5.74
CA ASN A 105 4.33 1.65 5.96
C ASN A 105 3.44 1.91 4.73
N SER A 106 2.30 2.58 4.94
CA SER A 106 1.31 2.78 3.86
C SER A 106 1.84 3.58 2.66
N ILE A 107 2.75 4.51 2.89
CA ILE A 107 3.35 5.33 1.83
C ILE A 107 4.32 4.46 1.02
N GLY A 108 5.18 3.70 1.69
CA GLY A 108 6.07 2.74 1.03
C GLY A 108 5.31 1.77 0.12
N ARG A 109 4.22 1.16 0.63
CA ARG A 109 3.37 0.25 -0.16
C ARG A 109 2.83 0.91 -1.43
N GLN A 110 2.40 2.17 -1.34
CA GLN A 110 1.91 2.92 -2.49
C GLN A 110 3.00 3.12 -3.54
N HIS A 111 4.21 3.49 -3.11
CA HIS A 111 5.32 3.75 -4.01
C HIS A 111 5.84 2.49 -4.68
N VAL A 112 6.11 1.43 -3.91
CA VAL A 112 6.64 0.19 -4.48
C VAL A 112 5.64 -0.49 -5.42
N SER A 113 4.33 -0.41 -5.13
CA SER A 113 3.30 -0.97 -6.02
C SER A 113 3.13 -0.15 -7.29
N GLN A 114 3.18 1.18 -7.19
CA GLN A 114 3.14 2.07 -8.35
C GLN A 114 4.38 1.91 -9.22
N TYR A 115 5.56 1.80 -8.62
CA TYR A 115 6.82 1.60 -9.34
C TYR A 115 6.77 0.30 -10.16
N LEU A 116 6.40 -0.82 -9.54
CA LEU A 116 6.27 -2.10 -10.24
C LEU A 116 5.26 -2.02 -11.40
N SER A 117 4.08 -1.48 -11.15
CA SER A 117 2.98 -1.53 -12.13
C SER A 117 3.09 -0.49 -13.24
N LYS A 118 3.68 0.69 -12.98
CA LYS A 118 3.70 1.81 -13.94
C LYS A 118 5.08 2.12 -14.51
N ASN A 119 6.14 1.98 -13.73
CA ASN A 119 7.48 2.22 -14.22
C ASN A 119 8.07 0.95 -14.87
N MET A 120 7.94 -0.18 -14.20
CA MET A 120 8.42 -1.46 -14.71
C MET A 120 7.40 -2.20 -15.58
N LEU A 121 6.14 -1.75 -15.63
CA LEU A 121 5.04 -2.34 -16.41
C LEU A 121 4.80 -3.83 -16.13
N VAL A 122 5.17 -4.31 -14.95
CA VAL A 122 4.91 -5.68 -14.51
C VAL A 122 3.46 -5.79 -14.03
N ASP A 123 2.84 -6.95 -14.26
CA ASP A 123 1.47 -7.20 -13.81
C ASP A 123 1.37 -7.04 -12.28
N TRP A 124 0.58 -6.08 -11.84
CA TRP A 124 0.40 -5.71 -10.44
C TRP A 124 -0.03 -6.88 -9.54
N ARG A 125 -0.71 -7.89 -10.11
CA ARG A 125 -1.16 -9.06 -9.37
C ARG A 125 0.01 -9.92 -8.88
N ILE A 126 1.13 -9.92 -9.61
CA ILE A 126 2.35 -10.62 -9.19
C ILE A 126 2.94 -9.94 -7.96
N GLY A 127 2.97 -8.60 -7.95
CA GLY A 127 3.38 -7.84 -6.77
C GLY A 127 2.43 -8.06 -5.59
N ALA A 128 1.12 -8.08 -5.83
CA ALA A 128 0.13 -8.39 -4.80
C ALA A 128 0.33 -9.78 -4.18
N ALA A 129 0.63 -10.79 -5.01
CA ALA A 129 0.94 -12.15 -4.55
C ALA A 129 2.26 -12.23 -3.77
N TYR A 130 3.28 -11.48 -4.17
CA TYR A 130 4.51 -11.36 -3.38
C TYR A 130 4.24 -10.74 -2.01
N PHE A 131 3.44 -9.67 -1.93
CA PHE A 131 3.02 -9.07 -0.66
C PHE A 131 2.23 -10.05 0.21
N GLU A 132 1.32 -10.83 -0.38
CA GLU A 132 0.60 -11.91 0.30
C GLU A 132 1.54 -12.89 1.00
N SER A 133 2.64 -13.26 0.34
CA SER A 133 3.61 -14.22 0.88
C SER A 133 4.48 -13.69 2.02
N GLN A 134 4.58 -12.36 2.19
CA GLN A 134 5.52 -11.73 3.12
C GLN A 134 4.85 -10.94 4.25
N LEU A 135 3.64 -10.37 4.02
CA LEU A 135 3.01 -9.46 4.97
C LEU A 135 2.57 -10.14 6.27
N ILE A 136 3.01 -9.61 7.41
CA ILE A 136 2.51 -10.00 8.73
C ILE A 136 1.10 -9.46 9.03
N ASP A 137 0.67 -8.44 8.28
CA ASP A 137 -0.65 -7.82 8.35
C ASP A 137 -1.48 -8.09 7.10
N TYR A 138 -1.26 -9.26 6.46
CA TYR A 138 -1.97 -9.63 5.25
C TYR A 138 -3.47 -9.70 5.45
N ASP A 139 -4.18 -9.08 4.53
CA ASP A 139 -5.63 -9.16 4.37
C ASP A 139 -5.93 -9.13 2.87
N VAL A 140 -6.63 -10.13 2.38
CA VAL A 140 -6.88 -10.31 0.95
C VAL A 140 -7.61 -9.13 0.34
N CYS A 141 -8.65 -8.61 1.02
CA CYS A 141 -9.44 -7.49 0.51
C CYS A 141 -8.60 -6.23 0.41
N LEU A 142 -7.87 -5.91 1.46
CA LEU A 142 -7.07 -4.69 1.55
C LEU A 142 -5.84 -4.75 0.63
N ASN A 143 -5.16 -5.90 0.57
CA ASN A 143 -4.00 -6.06 -0.27
C ASN A 143 -4.36 -5.87 -1.75
N TYR A 144 -5.29 -6.68 -2.27
CA TYR A 144 -5.67 -6.61 -3.69
C TYR A 144 -6.35 -5.29 -4.06
N ALA A 145 -7.17 -4.70 -3.16
CA ALA A 145 -7.78 -3.40 -3.42
C ALA A 145 -6.72 -2.29 -3.53
N ASN A 146 -5.78 -2.22 -2.60
CA ASN A 146 -4.72 -1.20 -2.65
C ASN A 146 -3.83 -1.37 -3.89
N TRP A 147 -3.45 -2.60 -4.24
CA TRP A 147 -2.68 -2.87 -5.46
C TRP A 147 -3.44 -2.46 -6.73
N ALA A 148 -4.73 -2.80 -6.84
CA ALA A 148 -5.57 -2.41 -7.96
C ALA A 148 -5.70 -0.88 -8.09
N GLU A 149 -5.87 -0.16 -6.96
CA GLU A 149 -5.91 1.32 -6.95
C GLU A 149 -4.61 1.91 -7.50
N LYS A 150 -3.44 1.41 -7.08
CA LYS A 150 -2.14 1.93 -7.54
C LYS A 150 -1.81 1.55 -8.97
N ALA A 151 -2.30 0.42 -9.44
CA ALA A 151 -2.25 0.05 -10.86
C ALA A 151 -3.22 0.86 -11.74
N GLY A 152 -4.16 1.61 -11.14
CA GLY A 152 -5.16 2.42 -11.86
C GLY A 152 -6.39 1.64 -12.33
N VAL A 153 -6.62 0.45 -11.76
CA VAL A 153 -7.76 -0.44 -12.10
C VAL A 153 -8.70 -0.70 -10.93
N GLY A 154 -8.50 0.02 -9.82
CA GLY A 154 -9.34 -0.06 -8.63
C GLY A 154 -10.70 0.60 -8.81
N CYS A 155 -11.48 0.64 -7.71
CA CYS A 155 -12.84 1.17 -7.69
C CYS A 155 -12.93 2.68 -7.53
N ASN A 156 -11.88 3.31 -7.08
CA ASN A 156 -11.87 4.74 -6.79
C ASN A 156 -11.39 5.54 -8.01
N ASN A 157 -12.31 5.85 -8.92
CA ASN A 157 -12.01 6.70 -10.09
C ASN A 157 -11.72 8.16 -9.73
N ALA A 158 -11.97 8.57 -8.49
CA ALA A 158 -11.77 9.96 -8.03
C ALA A 158 -10.34 10.22 -7.52
N ILE A 159 -9.59 9.17 -7.20
CA ILE A 159 -8.17 9.32 -6.91
C ILE A 159 -7.44 9.16 -8.24
N GLU A 160 -7.26 10.28 -8.95
CA GLU A 160 -6.17 10.37 -9.92
C GLU A 160 -4.95 9.70 -9.26
N PRO A 161 -4.20 8.85 -9.98
CA PRO A 161 -2.93 8.39 -9.47
C PRO A 161 -2.12 9.65 -9.18
N THR A 162 -2.17 10.10 -7.95
CA THR A 162 -1.37 11.23 -7.52
C THR A 162 0.04 10.93 -8.01
N SER A 163 0.52 11.74 -8.94
CA SER A 163 1.94 11.80 -9.23
C SER A 163 2.56 12.16 -7.89
N LEU A 164 2.93 11.13 -7.14
CA LEU A 164 3.55 11.32 -5.84
C LEU A 164 4.80 12.12 -6.13
N ASN A 165 4.83 13.36 -5.65
CA ASN A 165 6.03 14.18 -5.78
C ASN A 165 7.10 13.57 -4.89
N MET A 166 7.85 12.61 -5.46
CA MET A 166 8.87 11.81 -4.79
C MET A 166 9.88 12.66 -4.00
N PRO A 167 10.39 13.80 -4.53
CA PRO A 167 11.29 14.66 -3.77
C PRO A 167 10.67 15.19 -2.47
N ALA A 168 9.42 15.69 -2.51
CA ALA A 168 8.76 16.27 -1.34
C ALA A 168 8.43 15.21 -0.27
N ILE A 169 8.14 13.97 -0.67
CA ILE A 169 7.86 12.87 0.26
C ILE A 169 9.16 12.36 0.88
N LYS A 170 10.23 12.24 0.10
CA LYS A 170 11.57 11.89 0.62
C LYS A 170 12.02 12.88 1.70
N GLU A 171 11.80 14.18 1.52
CA GLU A 171 12.12 15.19 2.53
C GLU A 171 11.22 15.14 3.76
N GLN A 172 9.93 14.87 3.59
CA GLN A 172 8.94 15.02 4.66
C GLN A 172 8.90 13.84 5.63
N PHE A 173 9.20 12.62 5.16
CA PHE A 173 8.96 11.40 5.94
C PHE A 173 10.23 10.64 6.32
N TYR A 174 11.38 10.96 5.72
CA TYR A 174 12.61 10.23 5.97
C TYR A 174 13.80 11.16 6.05
N ASN A 175 14.47 11.08 7.18
CA ASN A 175 15.84 11.59 7.23
C ASN A 175 16.68 10.68 6.34
N TYR A 176 17.06 11.15 5.17
CA TYR A 176 17.73 10.38 4.10
C TYR A 176 19.01 9.66 4.57
N SER A 177 19.59 10.12 5.69
CA SER A 177 20.73 9.47 6.34
C SER A 177 20.41 8.11 6.93
N ASP A 178 19.17 7.90 7.44
CA ASP A 178 18.78 6.65 8.09
C ASP A 178 18.53 5.54 7.07
N PHE A 179 18.06 5.91 5.87
CA PHE A 179 17.89 4.96 4.76
C PHE A 179 19.20 4.44 4.19
N ARG A 180 20.22 5.30 4.07
CA ARG A 180 21.55 4.86 3.65
C ARG A 180 22.24 3.94 4.65
N ALA A 181 21.84 3.97 5.91
CA ALA A 181 22.34 3.03 6.92
C ALA A 181 21.70 1.63 6.79
N ILE A 182 20.48 1.55 6.27
CA ILE A 182 19.78 0.28 6.00
C ILE A 182 20.32 -0.39 4.72
N LEU A 183 20.80 0.41 3.76
CA LEU A 183 21.35 -0.07 2.48
C LEU A 183 22.83 -0.49 2.55
N LYS A 184 23.51 -0.33 3.69
CA LYS A 184 24.86 -0.83 3.97
C LYS A 184 24.83 -2.11 4.78
#